data_927dc62dd6ef1ab814ab46ed1618712e
#
_entry.id   927dc62dd6ef1ab814ab46ed1618712e
#
_cell.length_a   1.000
_cell.length_b   1.000
_cell.length_c   1.000
_cell.angle_alpha   90.00
_cell.angle_beta   90.00
_cell.angle_gamma   90.00
#
_symmetry.space_group_name_H-M   'P 1'
#
loop_
_entity.id
_entity.type
_entity.pdbx_description
1 polymer ?
#
loop_
_entity_poly.entity_id
_entity_poly.type
_entity_poly.pdbx_seq_one_letter_code
_entity_poly.pdbx_strand_id
1 'polypeptide(L)'
;MKRSLKLGTTVIAAGLISGMAFAEDYGPFPITEKSYAGDKANSVSYSGQVARNVLVGSLKSLAGKGDGGANAEELEAQMMAYFAGSDADLPILGYTDKDGFDIKQSSVNEISKGKNIKGKTYGGLVPGWPGSLTGPEVIEDMITRAAASNGGFDADTGMDWGQLIQKFTLGAMGYNQAVDNYLDEKLAADDKPNNKSYSDGAAYTGKEHVWDEAFGYFGAASHSLSLSPDQAYNINKRKDTAAADANGDGVIDLKTEMVFGNAYYAAGADRGGKTDYLATITSAFVEGRKLIVAAKGEALSDAERTQLKAYASVIEEEWAKVLAEATFKYAGSVYKDIASMRADDADDDAETYRDYVKHWGELKGFSMALQTGRENLGGTAVRLNRLIGFGPVTMDETIVTGVDGDGNFVKDGKMSWNAYQLNMLKVQDLLVKEYGIEDRANDATADLTNLIKTLDTDSGGAETD
;
A
#
# COMPACT_ATOMS: atom_id res chain seq x y z
N MET A 1 30.30 -6.17 18.30
CA MET A 1 30.92 -5.10 17.51
C MET A 1 29.76 -4.25 16.99
N LYS A 2 29.58 -3.07 17.55
CA LYS A 2 28.52 -2.12 17.12
C LYS A 2 29.00 -1.45 15.85
N ARG A 3 28.42 -1.75 14.71
CA ARG A 3 28.51 -0.90 13.52
C ARG A 3 27.35 0.07 13.56
N SER A 4 27.60 1.28 13.99
CA SER A 4 26.71 2.40 13.76
C SER A 4 26.80 2.77 12.28
N LEU A 5 25.73 2.55 11.53
CA LEU A 5 25.55 3.14 10.20
C LEU A 5 25.33 4.63 10.42
N LYS A 6 26.35 5.43 10.12
CA LYS A 6 26.16 6.86 9.94
C LYS A 6 25.55 7.05 8.57
N LEU A 7 24.25 7.34 8.50
CA LEU A 7 23.66 7.93 7.30
C LEU A 7 24.39 9.26 7.06
N GLY A 8 25.19 9.28 6.03
CA GLY A 8 25.75 10.51 5.50
C GLY A 8 24.64 11.22 4.72
N THR A 9 24.09 12.27 5.29
CA THR A 9 23.18 13.18 4.59
C THR A 9 23.98 13.86 3.47
N THR A 10 23.93 13.29 2.28
CA THR A 10 24.41 13.97 1.07
C THR A 10 23.27 14.91 0.67
N VAL A 11 23.34 16.14 1.12
CA VAL A 11 22.51 17.23 0.59
C VAL A 11 22.92 17.44 -0.87
N ILE A 12 22.20 16.80 -1.79
CA ILE A 12 22.23 17.20 -3.20
C ILE A 12 21.44 18.50 -3.26
N ALA A 13 22.16 19.63 -3.36
CA ALA A 13 21.54 20.91 -3.65
C ALA A 13 20.88 20.81 -5.03
N ALA A 14 19.59 20.46 -5.03
CA ALA A 14 18.73 20.67 -6.18
C ALA A 14 18.65 22.18 -6.38
N GLY A 15 19.28 22.70 -7.43
CA GLY A 15 19.12 24.10 -7.84
C GLY A 15 17.65 24.36 -8.11
N LEU A 16 17.02 25.10 -7.22
CA LEU A 16 15.70 25.67 -7.42
C LEU A 16 15.76 26.60 -8.63
N ILE A 17 15.44 26.10 -9.80
CA ILE A 17 15.04 26.94 -10.93
C ILE A 17 13.60 27.34 -10.61
N SER A 18 13.42 28.53 -10.05
CA SER A 18 12.14 29.19 -9.92
C SER A 18 11.66 29.68 -11.29
N GLY A 19 11.18 28.75 -12.11
CA GLY A 19 10.25 28.99 -13.19
C GLY A 19 8.92 28.48 -12.73
N MET A 20 7.83 29.19 -13.02
CA MET A 20 6.49 28.60 -12.95
C MET A 20 6.47 27.44 -13.94
N ALA A 21 6.89 26.26 -13.50
CA ALA A 21 6.71 25.03 -14.25
C ALA A 21 5.22 24.71 -14.15
N PHE A 22 4.52 24.70 -15.27
CA PHE A 22 3.24 24.01 -15.36
C PHE A 22 3.49 22.59 -14.86
N ALA A 23 2.64 22.11 -13.95
CA ALA A 23 2.72 20.74 -13.48
C ALA A 23 2.65 19.82 -14.72
N GLU A 24 3.65 18.96 -14.89
CA GLU A 24 3.72 18.10 -16.05
C GLU A 24 3.08 16.76 -15.74
N ASP A 25 2.20 16.31 -16.64
CA ASP A 25 1.56 15.01 -16.53
C ASP A 25 2.58 13.87 -16.75
N TYR A 26 2.27 12.68 -16.20
CA TYR A 26 2.98 11.45 -16.56
C TYR A 26 2.58 10.98 -17.95
N GLY A 27 3.15 11.60 -18.95
CA GLY A 27 2.85 11.41 -20.37
C GLY A 27 1.82 12.40 -20.92
N PRO A 28 1.56 12.36 -22.25
CA PRO A 28 2.17 11.41 -23.20
C PRO A 28 3.68 11.65 -23.40
N PHE A 29 4.45 10.55 -23.54
CA PHE A 29 5.85 10.62 -23.93
C PHE A 29 6.04 10.15 -25.38
N PRO A 30 6.95 10.77 -26.18
CA PRO A 30 7.18 10.40 -27.57
C PRO A 30 7.73 8.98 -27.70
N ILE A 31 7.52 8.36 -28.85
CA ILE A 31 8.12 7.07 -29.20
C ILE A 31 9.62 7.26 -29.43
N THR A 32 10.46 6.59 -28.65
CA THR A 32 11.92 6.57 -28.80
C THR A 32 12.44 5.21 -29.30
N GLU A 33 11.59 4.18 -29.28
CA GLU A 33 11.92 2.86 -29.80
C GLU A 33 12.07 2.93 -31.33
N LYS A 34 13.30 2.65 -31.84
CA LYS A 34 13.71 2.94 -33.21
C LYS A 34 13.12 1.99 -34.27
N SER A 35 12.76 0.77 -33.88
CA SER A 35 12.17 -0.22 -34.75
C SER A 35 10.64 -0.19 -34.80
N TYR A 36 10.01 0.68 -34.01
CA TYR A 36 8.57 0.77 -34.00
C TYR A 36 8.02 1.35 -35.31
N ALA A 37 7.13 0.60 -35.94
CA ALA A 37 6.51 0.95 -37.23
C ALA A 37 4.98 1.11 -37.15
N GLY A 38 4.41 1.17 -35.95
CA GLY A 38 2.96 1.31 -35.76
C GLY A 38 2.51 2.77 -35.65
N ASP A 39 1.22 2.98 -35.38
CA ASP A 39 0.55 4.29 -35.42
C ASP A 39 0.45 4.99 -34.04
N LYS A 40 1.02 4.41 -32.96
CA LYS A 40 0.98 5.04 -31.63
C LYS A 40 1.87 6.27 -31.60
N ALA A 41 1.40 7.32 -30.91
CA ALA A 41 2.16 8.55 -30.64
C ALA A 41 2.68 8.65 -29.21
N ASN A 42 2.27 7.72 -28.33
CA ASN A 42 2.60 7.71 -26.90
C ASN A 42 3.26 6.38 -26.54
N SER A 43 4.44 6.45 -25.90
CA SER A 43 5.21 5.28 -25.44
C SER A 43 4.83 4.81 -24.02
N VAL A 44 3.95 5.52 -23.29
CA VAL A 44 3.54 5.14 -21.91
C VAL A 44 2.79 3.82 -21.89
N SER A 45 3.15 2.92 -20.98
CA SER A 45 2.54 1.61 -20.88
C SER A 45 2.55 1.03 -19.46
N TYR A 46 1.48 1.28 -18.67
CA TYR A 46 1.29 0.76 -17.32
C TYR A 46 -0.13 0.24 -17.03
N SER A 47 -0.96 0.05 -18.05
CA SER A 47 -2.35 -0.40 -17.85
C SER A 47 -2.47 -1.76 -17.13
N GLY A 48 -1.44 -2.62 -17.23
CA GLY A 48 -1.41 -3.89 -16.50
C GLY A 48 -1.34 -3.71 -14.97
N GLN A 49 -0.70 -2.67 -14.50
CA GLN A 49 -0.58 -2.32 -13.08
C GLN A 49 -1.85 -1.66 -12.58
N VAL A 50 -2.47 -0.82 -13.40
CA VAL A 50 -3.81 -0.28 -13.13
C VAL A 50 -4.83 -1.40 -12.96
N ALA A 51 -4.84 -2.38 -13.88
CA ALA A 51 -5.73 -3.54 -13.78
C ALA A 51 -5.54 -4.28 -12.44
N ARG A 52 -4.30 -4.43 -11.95
CA ARG A 52 -4.04 -5.06 -10.66
C ARG A 52 -4.51 -4.22 -9.47
N ASN A 53 -4.35 -2.89 -9.51
CA ASN A 53 -4.93 -2.01 -8.48
C ASN A 53 -6.46 -2.15 -8.42
N VAL A 54 -7.12 -2.28 -9.56
CA VAL A 54 -8.57 -2.52 -9.66
C VAL A 54 -8.95 -3.89 -9.12
N LEU A 55 -8.16 -4.94 -9.42
CA LEU A 55 -8.36 -6.27 -8.85
C LEU A 55 -8.27 -6.26 -7.32
N VAL A 56 -7.33 -5.54 -6.72
CA VAL A 56 -7.22 -5.39 -5.25
C VAL A 56 -8.47 -4.75 -4.65
N GLY A 57 -8.99 -3.68 -5.27
CA GLY A 57 -10.24 -3.05 -4.84
C GLY A 57 -11.44 -3.97 -4.95
N SER A 58 -11.52 -4.75 -6.04
CA SER A 58 -12.58 -5.73 -6.27
C SER A 58 -12.52 -6.89 -5.27
N LEU A 59 -11.31 -7.39 -4.99
CA LEU A 59 -11.09 -8.45 -4.01
C LEU A 59 -11.53 -8.03 -2.60
N LYS A 60 -11.22 -6.79 -2.19
CA LYS A 60 -11.74 -6.21 -0.93
C LYS A 60 -13.27 -6.18 -0.91
N SER A 61 -13.91 -5.78 -2.01
CA SER A 61 -15.37 -5.71 -2.10
C SER A 61 -16.01 -7.09 -1.98
N LEU A 62 -15.37 -8.13 -2.52
CA LEU A 62 -15.80 -9.53 -2.38
C LEU A 62 -15.65 -10.04 -0.95
N ALA A 63 -14.55 -9.72 -0.27
CA ALA A 63 -14.32 -10.14 1.12
C ALA A 63 -15.48 -9.74 2.05
N GLY A 64 -16.17 -8.61 1.76
CA GLY A 64 -17.35 -8.17 2.50
C GLY A 64 -18.66 -8.91 2.18
N LYS A 65 -18.66 -9.93 1.30
CA LYS A 65 -19.88 -10.65 0.86
C LYS A 65 -20.08 -12.02 1.52
N GLY A 66 -19.23 -12.41 2.46
CA GLY A 66 -19.42 -13.63 3.24
C GLY A 66 -20.74 -13.60 4.02
N ASP A 67 -21.41 -14.74 4.14
CA ASP A 67 -22.72 -14.91 4.79
C ASP A 67 -22.71 -15.90 5.95
N GLY A 68 -21.56 -16.02 6.62
CA GLY A 68 -21.36 -16.95 7.73
C GLY A 68 -21.09 -18.39 7.27
N GLY A 69 -20.60 -18.55 6.05
CA GLY A 69 -20.17 -19.81 5.47
C GLY A 69 -21.20 -20.50 4.57
N ALA A 70 -22.43 -19.96 4.43
CA ALA A 70 -23.45 -20.58 3.57
C ALA A 70 -23.05 -20.53 2.08
N ASN A 71 -22.33 -19.48 1.65
CA ASN A 71 -21.81 -19.32 0.29
C ASN A 71 -20.28 -19.47 0.20
N ALA A 72 -19.59 -20.01 1.20
CA ALA A 72 -18.14 -19.97 1.34
C ALA A 72 -17.40 -20.52 0.10
N GLU A 73 -17.78 -21.68 -0.40
CA GLU A 73 -17.11 -22.30 -1.56
C GLU A 73 -17.24 -21.44 -2.84
N GLU A 74 -18.44 -20.89 -3.10
CA GLU A 74 -18.69 -20.05 -4.26
C GLU A 74 -17.93 -18.72 -4.14
N LEU A 75 -17.97 -18.08 -2.97
CA LEU A 75 -17.31 -16.82 -2.73
C LEU A 75 -15.76 -16.96 -2.76
N GLU A 76 -15.23 -18.04 -2.18
CA GLU A 76 -13.79 -18.34 -2.25
C GLU A 76 -13.35 -18.51 -3.71
N ALA A 77 -14.08 -19.32 -4.49
CA ALA A 77 -13.78 -19.51 -5.91
C ALA A 77 -13.84 -18.18 -6.68
N GLN A 78 -14.83 -17.32 -6.39
CA GLN A 78 -14.92 -15.99 -6.98
C GLN A 78 -13.74 -15.11 -6.58
N MET A 79 -13.38 -15.05 -5.31
CA MET A 79 -12.22 -14.28 -4.81
C MET A 79 -10.92 -14.79 -5.43
N MET A 80 -10.74 -16.10 -5.55
CA MET A 80 -9.57 -16.71 -6.20
C MET A 80 -9.49 -16.36 -7.69
N ALA A 81 -10.61 -16.19 -8.39
CA ALA A 81 -10.61 -15.71 -9.78
C ALA A 81 -10.01 -14.29 -9.89
N TYR A 82 -10.28 -13.38 -8.95
CA TYR A 82 -9.66 -12.05 -8.91
C TYR A 82 -8.21 -12.07 -8.46
N PHE A 83 -7.84 -12.99 -7.58
CA PHE A 83 -6.47 -13.09 -7.07
C PHE A 83 -5.52 -13.79 -8.05
N ALA A 84 -5.90 -14.95 -8.54
CA ALA A 84 -5.03 -15.87 -9.29
C ALA A 84 -5.47 -16.12 -10.75
N GLY A 85 -6.72 -15.84 -11.10
CA GLY A 85 -7.22 -16.02 -12.46
C GLY A 85 -6.64 -15.02 -13.47
N SER A 86 -6.57 -15.39 -14.75
CA SER A 86 -6.00 -14.54 -15.78
C SER A 86 -6.84 -14.48 -17.06
N ASP A 87 -7.80 -15.38 -17.25
CA ASP A 87 -8.50 -15.55 -18.52
C ASP A 87 -9.94 -15.03 -18.52
N ALA A 88 -10.52 -14.84 -17.36
CA ALA A 88 -11.90 -14.35 -17.22
C ALA A 88 -11.97 -12.84 -17.38
N ASP A 89 -13.01 -12.36 -18.07
CA ASP A 89 -13.37 -10.95 -18.10
C ASP A 89 -14.13 -10.60 -16.83
N LEU A 90 -13.40 -10.22 -15.78
CA LEU A 90 -13.95 -9.96 -14.47
C LEU A 90 -14.56 -8.56 -14.39
N PRO A 91 -15.82 -8.41 -13.91
CA PRO A 91 -16.40 -7.09 -13.65
C PRO A 91 -15.61 -6.32 -12.59
N ILE A 92 -15.56 -5.01 -12.71
CA ILE A 92 -14.95 -4.13 -11.70
C ILE A 92 -15.93 -3.99 -10.54
N LEU A 93 -15.51 -4.30 -9.30
CA LEU A 93 -16.36 -4.26 -8.11
C LEU A 93 -15.96 -3.17 -7.09
N GLY A 94 -14.70 -2.73 -7.11
CA GLY A 94 -14.19 -1.78 -6.12
C GLY A 94 -14.23 -0.32 -6.56
N TYR A 95 -14.05 -0.08 -7.86
CA TYR A 95 -14.02 1.24 -8.47
C TYR A 95 -15.13 1.31 -9.53
N THR A 96 -16.36 1.44 -9.05
CA THR A 96 -17.57 1.53 -9.86
C THR A 96 -18.14 2.94 -9.78
N ASP A 97 -19.10 3.26 -10.63
CA ASP A 97 -19.85 4.53 -10.62
C ASP A 97 -20.35 4.88 -9.22
N LYS A 98 -20.34 6.16 -8.90
CA LYS A 98 -20.81 6.69 -7.63
C LYS A 98 -21.19 8.16 -7.74
N ASP A 99 -22.47 8.47 -7.51
CA ASP A 99 -22.98 9.82 -7.30
C ASP A 99 -22.48 10.86 -8.35
N GLY A 100 -22.51 10.51 -9.64
CA GLY A 100 -22.05 11.37 -10.73
C GLY A 100 -20.53 11.31 -11.00
N PHE A 101 -19.86 10.31 -10.42
CA PHE A 101 -18.49 9.93 -10.76
C PHE A 101 -18.56 8.71 -11.68
N ASP A 102 -18.73 8.94 -12.96
CA ASP A 102 -18.96 7.89 -13.96
C ASP A 102 -17.64 7.31 -14.45
N ILE A 103 -17.51 5.99 -14.39
CA ILE A 103 -16.29 5.25 -14.73
C ILE A 103 -16.41 4.69 -16.15
N LYS A 104 -15.38 4.87 -16.96
CA LYS A 104 -15.33 4.44 -18.35
C LYS A 104 -15.29 2.92 -18.53
N GLN A 105 -14.57 2.21 -17.67
CA GLN A 105 -14.39 0.76 -17.77
C GLN A 105 -15.30 0.00 -16.79
N SER A 106 -15.95 -1.03 -17.29
CA SER A 106 -16.81 -1.92 -16.51
C SER A 106 -16.14 -3.26 -16.17
N SER A 107 -15.12 -3.66 -16.92
CA SER A 107 -14.39 -4.91 -16.70
C SER A 107 -12.87 -4.71 -16.66
N VAL A 108 -12.19 -5.66 -16.02
CA VAL A 108 -10.71 -5.65 -15.88
C VAL A 108 -10.05 -5.76 -17.26
N ASN A 109 -10.62 -6.53 -18.19
CA ASN A 109 -10.06 -6.72 -19.53
C ASN A 109 -10.14 -5.46 -20.40
N GLU A 110 -11.04 -4.52 -20.12
CA GLU A 110 -11.08 -3.20 -20.77
C GLU A 110 -9.88 -2.33 -20.37
N ILE A 111 -9.26 -2.62 -19.23
CA ILE A 111 -8.02 -1.98 -18.79
C ILE A 111 -6.83 -2.74 -19.35
N SER A 112 -6.69 -4.03 -19.01
CA SER A 112 -5.61 -4.89 -19.51
C SER A 112 -5.95 -6.37 -19.32
N LYS A 113 -5.82 -7.16 -20.39
CA LYS A 113 -6.15 -8.58 -20.39
C LYS A 113 -5.10 -9.44 -19.68
N GLY A 114 -5.54 -10.57 -19.14
CA GLY A 114 -4.67 -11.60 -18.59
C GLY A 114 -3.86 -11.18 -17.36
N LYS A 115 -4.42 -10.33 -16.51
CA LYS A 115 -3.73 -9.83 -15.29
C LYS A 115 -4.28 -10.50 -14.05
N ASN A 116 -3.38 -10.84 -13.12
CA ASN A 116 -3.72 -11.31 -11.78
C ASN A 116 -2.81 -10.68 -10.72
N ILE A 117 -3.16 -10.85 -9.46
CA ILE A 117 -2.40 -10.36 -8.31
C ILE A 117 -1.33 -11.38 -7.92
N LYS A 118 -1.68 -12.69 -7.84
CA LYS A 118 -0.83 -13.76 -7.29
C LYS A 118 0.57 -13.78 -7.90
N GLY A 119 0.66 -13.71 -9.23
CA GLY A 119 1.94 -13.78 -9.95
C GLY A 119 2.85 -12.56 -9.77
N LYS A 120 2.40 -11.54 -9.02
CA LYS A 120 3.14 -10.31 -8.72
C LYS A 120 3.22 -10.03 -7.22
N THR A 121 2.75 -10.95 -6.40
CA THR A 121 2.83 -10.83 -4.93
C THR A 121 4.23 -11.25 -4.45
N TYR A 122 4.74 -10.54 -3.44
CA TYR A 122 5.98 -10.86 -2.73
C TYR A 122 6.11 -12.34 -2.40
N GLY A 123 7.14 -13.00 -2.93
CA GLY A 123 7.32 -14.45 -2.81
C GLY A 123 8.02 -14.93 -1.53
N GLY A 124 8.50 -14.02 -0.68
CA GLY A 124 9.16 -14.36 0.57
C GLY A 124 8.19 -14.74 1.69
N LEU A 125 8.74 -15.26 2.79
CA LEU A 125 7.97 -15.53 4.00
C LEU A 125 7.48 -14.23 4.65
N VAL A 126 6.30 -14.29 5.27
CA VAL A 126 5.65 -13.17 5.98
C VAL A 126 5.63 -13.45 7.49
N PRO A 127 6.69 -13.11 8.23
CA PRO A 127 6.78 -13.44 9.68
C PRO A 127 5.70 -12.77 10.53
N GLY A 128 5.06 -11.73 10.02
CA GLY A 128 3.93 -11.08 10.67
C GLY A 128 2.63 -11.89 10.64
N TRP A 129 2.55 -12.95 9.84
CA TRP A 129 1.41 -13.85 9.76
C TRP A 129 1.76 -15.22 10.35
N PRO A 130 0.86 -15.90 11.07
CA PRO A 130 1.16 -17.22 11.62
C PRO A 130 1.23 -18.30 10.54
N GLY A 131 1.96 -19.39 10.78
CA GLY A 131 2.05 -20.54 9.88
C GLY A 131 3.23 -20.55 8.91
N SER A 132 4.14 -19.55 8.97
CA SER A 132 5.33 -19.48 8.09
C SER A 132 4.97 -19.51 6.59
N LEU A 133 3.99 -18.71 6.20
CA LEU A 133 3.45 -18.62 4.85
C LEU A 133 4.20 -17.57 4.01
N THR A 134 4.26 -17.81 2.70
CA THR A 134 4.70 -16.83 1.70
C THR A 134 3.62 -15.79 1.43
N GLY A 135 3.97 -14.66 0.78
CA GLY A 135 3.00 -13.62 0.47
C GLY A 135 1.73 -14.12 -0.24
N PRO A 136 1.83 -14.91 -1.33
CA PRO A 136 0.64 -15.51 -1.96
C PRO A 136 -0.17 -16.40 -1.02
N GLU A 137 0.48 -17.27 -0.23
CA GLU A 137 -0.20 -18.18 0.71
C GLU A 137 -0.92 -17.42 1.82
N VAL A 138 -0.38 -16.30 2.29
CA VAL A 138 -1.05 -15.42 3.27
C VAL A 138 -2.35 -14.85 2.68
N ILE A 139 -2.33 -14.40 1.42
CA ILE A 139 -3.54 -13.87 0.78
C ILE A 139 -4.56 -14.98 0.52
N GLU A 140 -4.13 -16.18 0.15
CA GLU A 140 -4.99 -17.35 -0.02
C GLU A 140 -5.65 -17.76 1.31
N ASP A 141 -4.88 -17.83 2.40
CA ASP A 141 -5.43 -18.08 3.75
C ASP A 141 -6.47 -17.01 4.15
N MET A 142 -6.17 -15.73 3.88
CA MET A 142 -7.13 -14.65 4.13
C MET A 142 -8.39 -14.76 3.26
N ILE A 143 -8.29 -15.20 2.01
CA ILE A 143 -9.43 -15.39 1.09
C ILE A 143 -10.33 -16.50 1.62
N THR A 144 -9.78 -17.66 1.96
CA THR A 144 -10.53 -18.79 2.51
C THR A 144 -11.29 -18.39 3.77
N ARG A 145 -10.64 -17.67 4.68
CA ARG A 145 -11.27 -17.20 5.93
C ARG A 145 -12.31 -16.10 5.68
N ALA A 146 -12.06 -15.19 4.76
CA ALA A 146 -13.01 -14.15 4.38
C ALA A 146 -14.31 -14.77 3.82
N ALA A 147 -14.20 -15.78 2.97
CA ALA A 147 -15.34 -16.47 2.38
C ALA A 147 -16.20 -17.19 3.43
N ALA A 148 -15.57 -17.74 4.47
CA ALA A 148 -16.28 -18.41 5.58
C ALA A 148 -16.85 -17.44 6.63
N SER A 149 -16.47 -16.16 6.60
CA SER A 149 -16.87 -15.16 7.59
C SER A 149 -18.24 -14.52 7.30
N ASN A 150 -18.72 -13.70 8.22
CA ASN A 150 -19.93 -12.91 8.00
C ASN A 150 -19.55 -11.45 7.67
N GLY A 151 -19.82 -11.01 6.45
CA GLY A 151 -19.50 -9.65 6.00
C GLY A 151 -17.99 -9.34 5.99
N GLY A 152 -17.13 -10.36 5.85
CA GLY A 152 -15.66 -10.20 5.91
C GLY A 152 -15.12 -9.97 7.32
N PHE A 153 -15.91 -10.26 8.33
CA PHE A 153 -15.53 -10.11 9.74
C PHE A 153 -15.61 -11.45 10.46
N ASP A 154 -14.55 -11.80 11.17
CA ASP A 154 -14.49 -12.95 12.07
C ASP A 154 -14.72 -12.48 13.51
N ALA A 155 -15.90 -12.74 14.04
CA ALA A 155 -16.25 -12.34 15.41
C ALA A 155 -15.47 -13.09 16.49
N ASP A 156 -14.92 -14.27 16.20
CA ASP A 156 -14.18 -15.10 17.15
C ASP A 156 -12.75 -14.59 17.37
N THR A 157 -12.11 -14.08 16.32
CA THR A 157 -10.74 -13.56 16.37
C THR A 157 -10.65 -12.04 16.24
N GLY A 158 -11.74 -11.36 15.88
CA GLY A 158 -11.77 -9.94 15.60
C GLY A 158 -11.12 -9.53 14.28
N MET A 159 -10.86 -10.44 13.35
CA MET A 159 -10.19 -10.11 12.11
C MET A 159 -11.14 -9.52 11.06
N ASP A 160 -10.76 -8.38 10.47
CA ASP A 160 -11.40 -7.77 9.30
C ASP A 160 -10.62 -8.15 8.05
N TRP A 161 -11.10 -9.16 7.34
CA TRP A 161 -10.44 -9.74 6.17
C TRP A 161 -10.32 -8.76 5.01
N GLY A 162 -11.33 -7.92 4.80
CA GLY A 162 -11.31 -6.93 3.74
C GLY A 162 -10.19 -5.90 3.92
N GLN A 163 -9.93 -5.47 5.15
CA GLN A 163 -8.83 -4.57 5.45
C GLN A 163 -7.47 -5.27 5.33
N LEU A 164 -7.34 -6.46 5.93
CA LEU A 164 -6.10 -7.24 5.90
C LEU A 164 -5.67 -7.52 4.46
N ILE A 165 -6.55 -8.10 3.64
CA ILE A 165 -6.29 -8.41 2.22
C ILE A 165 -5.84 -7.15 1.47
N GLN A 166 -6.61 -6.05 1.56
CA GLN A 166 -6.31 -4.85 0.80
C GLN A 166 -4.98 -4.23 1.21
N LYS A 167 -4.76 -3.98 2.52
CA LYS A 167 -3.59 -3.25 2.98
C LYS A 167 -2.30 -4.04 2.79
N PHE A 168 -2.34 -5.35 3.06
CA PHE A 168 -1.20 -6.21 2.80
C PHE A 168 -0.86 -6.27 1.30
N THR A 169 -1.84 -6.45 0.43
CA THR A 169 -1.63 -6.54 -1.02
C THR A 169 -1.06 -5.26 -1.62
N LEU A 170 -1.41 -4.06 -1.09
CA LEU A 170 -0.81 -2.79 -1.54
C LEU A 170 0.72 -2.79 -1.42
N GLY A 171 1.26 -3.36 -0.34
CA GLY A 171 2.71 -3.53 -0.19
C GLY A 171 3.22 -4.77 -0.92
N ALA A 172 2.67 -5.93 -0.62
CA ALA A 172 3.15 -7.22 -1.12
C ALA A 172 3.12 -7.33 -2.67
N MET A 173 2.27 -6.58 -3.34
CA MET A 173 2.25 -6.48 -4.80
C MET A 173 2.81 -5.13 -5.28
N GLY A 174 2.18 -4.01 -4.91
CA GLY A 174 2.49 -2.71 -5.49
C GLY A 174 3.88 -2.20 -5.11
N TYR A 175 4.15 -2.05 -3.81
CA TYR A 175 5.43 -1.57 -3.31
C TYR A 175 6.57 -2.54 -3.66
N ASN A 176 6.42 -3.84 -3.37
CA ASN A 176 7.45 -4.84 -3.68
C ASN A 176 7.83 -4.86 -5.16
N GLN A 177 6.86 -4.95 -6.08
CA GLN A 177 7.17 -4.98 -7.51
C GLN A 177 7.85 -3.71 -7.98
N ALA A 178 7.44 -2.54 -7.47
CA ALA A 178 8.06 -1.28 -7.86
C ALA A 178 9.51 -1.19 -7.37
N VAL A 179 9.76 -1.34 -6.06
CA VAL A 179 11.05 -1.00 -5.46
C VAL A 179 12.09 -2.11 -5.55
N ASP A 180 11.68 -3.38 -5.45
CA ASP A 180 12.59 -4.52 -5.47
C ASP A 180 12.87 -4.99 -6.92
N ASN A 181 11.86 -5.03 -7.76
CA ASN A 181 11.99 -5.54 -9.12
C ASN A 181 12.29 -4.43 -10.15
N TYR A 182 11.37 -3.45 -10.32
CA TYR A 182 11.47 -2.49 -11.43
C TYR A 182 12.47 -1.36 -11.19
N LEU A 183 12.57 -0.85 -9.96
CA LEU A 183 13.45 0.26 -9.61
C LEU A 183 14.80 -0.19 -9.02
N ASP A 184 15.08 -1.51 -8.94
CA ASP A 184 16.37 -2.07 -8.54
C ASP A 184 16.92 -3.03 -9.60
N GLU A 185 16.46 -4.28 -9.63
CA GLU A 185 16.99 -5.32 -10.52
C GLU A 185 16.95 -4.90 -11.99
N LYS A 186 15.80 -4.37 -12.45
CA LYS A 186 15.60 -3.96 -13.85
C LYS A 186 16.22 -2.62 -14.21
N LEU A 187 16.86 -1.90 -13.29
CA LEU A 187 17.69 -0.73 -13.61
C LEU A 187 19.14 -1.09 -13.98
N ALA A 188 19.54 -2.37 -13.92
CA ALA A 188 20.81 -2.81 -14.45
C ALA A 188 20.96 -2.46 -15.95
N ALA A 189 22.21 -2.30 -16.40
CA ALA A 189 22.50 -1.80 -17.75
C ALA A 189 21.98 -2.72 -18.87
N ASP A 190 22.05 -4.02 -18.64
CA ASP A 190 21.75 -5.10 -19.59
C ASP A 190 20.38 -5.73 -19.39
N ASP A 191 19.70 -5.48 -18.26
CA ASP A 191 18.31 -5.88 -18.08
C ASP A 191 17.36 -4.80 -18.63
N LYS A 192 16.49 -5.20 -19.55
CA LYS A 192 15.54 -4.28 -20.21
C LYS A 192 16.18 -2.96 -20.67
N PRO A 193 17.22 -3.02 -21.55
CA PRO A 193 18.00 -1.83 -21.92
C PRO A 193 17.17 -0.85 -22.75
N ASN A 194 17.58 0.44 -22.71
CA ASN A 194 16.88 1.52 -23.41
C ASN A 194 17.06 1.50 -24.94
N ASN A 195 18.07 0.78 -25.46
CA ASN A 195 18.32 0.66 -26.89
C ASN A 195 17.74 -0.59 -27.54
N LYS A 196 16.75 -1.22 -26.88
CA LYS A 196 16.02 -2.37 -27.40
C LYS A 196 14.54 -2.23 -27.09
N SER A 197 13.69 -2.69 -28.03
CA SER A 197 12.27 -2.86 -27.78
C SER A 197 12.04 -3.79 -26.59
N TYR A 198 11.03 -3.50 -25.79
CA TYR A 198 10.63 -4.39 -24.69
C TYR A 198 10.17 -5.76 -25.20
N SER A 199 9.42 -5.76 -26.30
CA SER A 199 8.95 -6.93 -27.01
C SER A 199 8.69 -6.57 -28.48
N ASP A 200 8.52 -7.57 -29.34
CA ASP A 200 8.24 -7.35 -30.76
C ASP A 200 7.04 -6.44 -30.97
N GLY A 201 7.22 -5.39 -31.76
CA GLY A 201 6.18 -4.41 -32.08
C GLY A 201 5.78 -3.45 -30.92
N ALA A 202 6.48 -3.47 -29.78
CA ALA A 202 6.21 -2.52 -28.70
C ALA A 202 6.61 -1.10 -29.09
N ALA A 203 5.79 -0.12 -28.69
CA ALA A 203 6.02 1.31 -28.93
C ALA A 203 6.96 1.94 -27.90
N TYR A 204 7.64 1.13 -27.10
CA TYR A 204 8.49 1.54 -25.99
C TYR A 204 9.71 0.64 -25.84
N THR A 205 10.78 1.20 -25.33
CA THR A 205 12.00 0.49 -25.00
C THR A 205 11.85 -0.35 -23.73
N GLY A 206 12.82 -1.22 -23.47
CA GLY A 206 12.85 -1.99 -22.23
C GLY A 206 12.84 -1.11 -20.98
N LYS A 207 13.67 -0.06 -20.97
CA LYS A 207 13.81 0.84 -19.80
C LYS A 207 12.58 1.72 -19.59
N GLU A 208 11.98 2.22 -20.67
CA GLU A 208 10.71 2.97 -20.61
C GLU A 208 9.63 2.16 -19.94
N HIS A 209 9.46 0.91 -20.37
CA HIS A 209 8.38 0.06 -19.87
C HIS A 209 8.53 -0.29 -18.39
N VAL A 210 9.72 -0.68 -17.93
CA VAL A 210 9.91 -1.04 -16.52
C VAL A 210 9.71 0.17 -15.59
N TRP A 211 10.08 1.37 -16.07
CA TRP A 211 9.83 2.61 -15.32
C TRP A 211 8.32 2.93 -15.24
N ASP A 212 7.61 2.80 -16.37
CA ASP A 212 6.16 2.99 -16.43
C ASP A 212 5.43 1.97 -15.54
N GLU A 213 5.88 0.70 -15.50
CA GLU A 213 5.31 -0.33 -14.64
C GLU A 213 5.41 0.04 -13.15
N ALA A 214 6.56 0.58 -12.71
CA ALA A 214 6.73 1.05 -11.34
C ALA A 214 5.77 2.19 -10.99
N PHE A 215 5.62 3.18 -11.90
CA PHE A 215 4.63 4.27 -11.75
C PHE A 215 3.20 3.72 -11.63
N GLY A 216 2.82 2.78 -12.49
CA GLY A 216 1.48 2.18 -12.46
C GLY A 216 1.16 1.44 -11.15
N TYR A 217 2.16 0.85 -10.48
CA TYR A 217 1.97 0.26 -9.16
C TYR A 217 1.83 1.30 -8.04
N PHE A 218 2.47 2.46 -8.15
CA PHE A 218 2.23 3.56 -7.22
C PHE A 218 0.77 4.02 -7.27
N GLY A 219 0.20 4.08 -8.47
CA GLY A 219 -1.22 4.30 -8.68
C GLY A 219 -1.63 5.76 -8.66
N ALA A 220 -0.73 6.68 -8.96
CA ALA A 220 -1.07 8.08 -9.19
C ALA A 220 -1.83 8.27 -10.51
N ALA A 221 -2.75 9.23 -10.58
CA ALA A 221 -3.31 9.68 -11.85
C ALA A 221 -2.21 10.35 -12.70
N SER A 222 -2.34 10.32 -14.04
CA SER A 222 -1.33 10.91 -14.92
C SER A 222 -1.08 12.39 -14.62
N HIS A 223 -2.12 13.12 -14.24
CA HIS A 223 -2.11 14.55 -13.91
C HIS A 223 -1.91 14.86 -12.42
N SER A 224 -1.42 13.91 -11.62
CA SER A 224 -1.33 14.04 -10.15
C SER A 224 -0.51 15.26 -9.70
N LEU A 225 0.44 15.75 -10.49
CA LEU A 225 1.21 16.97 -10.14
C LEU A 225 0.41 18.26 -10.22
N SER A 226 -0.74 18.25 -10.90
CA SER A 226 -1.68 19.39 -10.94
C SER A 226 -2.72 19.34 -9.82
N LEU A 227 -2.82 18.24 -9.08
CA LEU A 227 -3.80 18.03 -8.02
C LEU A 227 -3.27 18.47 -6.65
N SER A 228 -4.14 19.10 -5.87
CA SER A 228 -3.89 19.21 -4.44
C SER A 228 -4.02 17.83 -3.75
N PRO A 229 -3.43 17.64 -2.56
CA PRO A 229 -3.61 16.40 -1.78
C PRO A 229 -5.07 16.05 -1.51
N ASP A 230 -5.92 17.06 -1.24
CA ASP A 230 -7.36 16.86 -1.06
C ASP A 230 -8.06 16.37 -2.33
N GLN A 231 -7.73 16.92 -3.48
CA GLN A 231 -8.29 16.46 -4.76
C GLN A 231 -7.88 15.03 -5.06
N ALA A 232 -6.59 14.70 -4.98
CA ALA A 232 -6.10 13.34 -5.20
C ALA A 232 -6.74 12.32 -4.22
N TYR A 233 -6.87 12.69 -2.95
CA TYR A 233 -7.58 11.89 -1.95
C TYR A 233 -9.05 11.67 -2.30
N ASN A 234 -9.76 12.73 -2.74
CA ASN A 234 -11.17 12.67 -3.08
C ASN A 234 -11.46 11.95 -4.39
N ILE A 235 -10.53 11.94 -5.35
CA ILE A 235 -10.62 11.12 -6.57
C ILE A 235 -10.70 9.64 -6.19
N ASN A 236 -9.82 9.13 -5.33
CA ASN A 236 -9.92 7.74 -4.88
C ASN A 236 -11.25 7.42 -4.20
N LYS A 237 -11.81 8.38 -3.45
CA LYS A 237 -13.13 8.26 -2.80
C LYS A 237 -14.30 8.41 -3.77
N ARG A 238 -14.05 8.73 -5.04
CA ARG A 238 -15.05 9.05 -6.08
C ARG A 238 -15.98 10.17 -5.62
N LYS A 239 -15.38 11.29 -5.20
CA LYS A 239 -16.08 12.49 -4.67
C LYS A 239 -15.71 13.78 -5.38
N ASP A 240 -14.73 13.78 -6.27
CA ASP A 240 -14.26 14.95 -6.99
C ASP A 240 -14.11 14.62 -8.49
N THR A 241 -15.25 14.61 -9.19
CA THR A 241 -15.32 14.32 -10.62
C THR A 241 -14.57 15.37 -11.43
N ALA A 242 -14.69 16.66 -11.05
CA ALA A 242 -14.05 17.74 -11.79
C ALA A 242 -12.52 17.70 -11.72
N ALA A 243 -11.97 17.24 -10.60
CA ALA A 243 -10.52 17.03 -10.47
C ALA A 243 -10.05 15.75 -11.16
N ALA A 244 -10.91 14.73 -11.26
CA ALA A 244 -10.58 13.47 -11.90
C ALA A 244 -10.62 13.54 -13.43
N ASP A 245 -11.66 14.13 -14.00
CA ASP A 245 -11.89 14.29 -15.46
C ASP A 245 -10.92 15.31 -16.07
N ALA A 246 -9.68 14.88 -16.27
CA ALA A 246 -8.60 15.75 -16.77
C ALA A 246 -8.77 16.14 -18.24
N ASN A 247 -9.43 15.29 -19.02
CA ASN A 247 -9.65 15.51 -20.45
C ASN A 247 -10.99 16.19 -20.78
N GLY A 248 -11.91 16.31 -19.80
CA GLY A 248 -13.19 16.98 -19.92
C GLY A 248 -14.23 16.22 -20.76
N ASP A 249 -14.12 14.90 -20.88
CA ASP A 249 -15.04 14.07 -21.67
C ASP A 249 -16.27 13.59 -20.87
N GLY A 250 -16.31 13.85 -19.57
CA GLY A 250 -17.43 13.56 -18.69
C GLY A 250 -17.42 12.15 -18.08
N VAL A 251 -16.40 11.34 -18.34
CA VAL A 251 -16.21 10.02 -17.76
C VAL A 251 -14.77 9.84 -17.26
N ILE A 252 -14.58 9.07 -16.23
CA ILE A 252 -13.26 8.86 -15.61
C ILE A 252 -12.59 7.60 -16.18
N ASP A 253 -11.50 7.79 -16.92
CA ASP A 253 -10.69 6.68 -17.43
C ASP A 253 -9.78 6.14 -16.30
N LEU A 254 -10.08 4.93 -15.80
CA LEU A 254 -9.27 4.29 -14.77
C LEU A 254 -7.79 4.15 -15.14
N LYS A 255 -7.44 4.18 -16.42
CA LYS A 255 -6.05 4.01 -16.88
C LYS A 255 -5.18 5.22 -16.58
N THR A 256 -5.76 6.41 -16.53
CA THR A 256 -5.01 7.68 -16.48
C THR A 256 -5.53 8.69 -15.47
N GLU A 257 -6.81 8.62 -15.08
CA GLU A 257 -7.50 9.68 -14.33
C GLU A 257 -7.86 9.27 -12.88
N MET A 258 -7.62 8.02 -12.53
CA MET A 258 -7.92 7.51 -11.18
C MET A 258 -6.67 7.49 -10.30
N VAL A 259 -6.87 7.81 -9.01
CA VAL A 259 -5.86 7.65 -7.95
C VAL A 259 -6.14 6.34 -7.20
N PHE A 260 -5.14 5.46 -7.12
CA PHE A 260 -5.25 4.16 -6.47
C PHE A 260 -4.46 4.09 -5.15
N GLY A 261 -4.63 3.01 -4.45
CA GLY A 261 -4.05 2.56 -3.20
C GLY A 261 -2.87 3.35 -2.62
N ASN A 262 -1.65 3.18 -3.15
CA ASN A 262 -0.47 3.80 -2.53
C ASN A 262 -0.45 5.32 -2.72
N ALA A 263 -0.80 5.83 -3.90
CA ALA A 263 -0.89 7.27 -4.15
C ALA A 263 -2.02 7.93 -3.31
N TYR A 264 -3.13 7.21 -3.06
CA TYR A 264 -4.18 7.67 -2.15
C TYR A 264 -3.68 7.85 -0.71
N TYR A 265 -2.80 6.95 -0.22
CA TYR A 265 -2.23 7.07 1.12
C TYR A 265 -1.18 8.17 1.20
N ALA A 266 -0.40 8.38 0.13
CA ALA A 266 0.49 9.53 0.01
C ALA A 266 -0.30 10.84 0.09
N ALA A 267 -1.33 11.00 -0.76
CA ALA A 267 -2.23 12.15 -0.70
C ALA A 267 -2.87 12.32 0.69
N GLY A 268 -3.25 11.19 1.33
CA GLY A 268 -3.84 11.19 2.66
C GLY A 268 -2.93 11.77 3.75
N ALA A 269 -1.63 11.48 3.70
CA ALA A 269 -0.62 12.04 4.59
C ALA A 269 -0.39 13.54 4.30
N ASP A 270 -0.27 13.89 3.01
CA ASP A 270 0.02 15.26 2.57
C ASP A 270 -1.09 16.26 2.92
N ARG A 271 -2.33 15.81 3.17
CA ARG A 271 -3.45 16.66 3.60
C ARG A 271 -3.18 17.41 4.91
N GLY A 272 -2.30 16.89 5.75
CA GLY A 272 -1.84 17.55 6.96
C GLY A 272 -0.95 18.77 6.70
N GLY A 273 -0.46 18.95 5.48
CA GLY A 273 0.43 20.04 5.07
C GLY A 273 1.83 19.97 5.67
N LYS A 274 2.23 18.80 6.16
CA LYS A 274 3.57 18.56 6.74
C LYS A 274 4.49 17.76 5.82
N THR A 275 3.91 17.12 4.81
CA THR A 275 4.59 16.24 3.85
C THR A 275 4.13 16.54 2.44
N ASP A 276 4.93 16.11 1.45
CA ASP A 276 4.68 16.27 0.01
C ASP A 276 4.96 14.94 -0.72
N TYR A 277 4.60 13.81 -0.12
CA TYR A 277 4.91 12.48 -0.64
C TYR A 277 4.39 12.24 -2.05
N LEU A 278 3.10 12.59 -2.31
CA LEU A 278 2.49 12.41 -3.63
C LEU A 278 3.26 13.19 -4.70
N ALA A 279 3.53 14.46 -4.45
CA ALA A 279 4.23 15.32 -5.40
C ALA A 279 5.69 14.90 -5.57
N THR A 280 6.39 14.55 -4.49
CA THR A 280 7.80 14.12 -4.51
C THR A 280 7.97 12.82 -5.30
N ILE A 281 7.17 11.80 -5.00
CA ILE A 281 7.23 10.51 -5.69
C ILE A 281 6.85 10.66 -7.16
N THR A 282 5.76 11.38 -7.46
CA THR A 282 5.30 11.58 -8.84
C THR A 282 6.31 12.37 -9.65
N SER A 283 6.91 13.43 -9.09
CA SER A 283 7.97 14.21 -9.75
C SER A 283 9.20 13.36 -10.07
N ALA A 284 9.64 12.51 -9.13
CA ALA A 284 10.75 11.60 -9.37
C ALA A 284 10.45 10.61 -10.51
N PHE A 285 9.21 10.10 -10.61
CA PHE A 285 8.78 9.28 -11.74
C PHE A 285 8.80 10.05 -13.06
N VAL A 286 8.28 11.28 -13.10
CA VAL A 286 8.27 12.13 -14.31
C VAL A 286 9.68 12.44 -14.76
N GLU A 287 10.55 12.89 -13.86
CA GLU A 287 11.94 13.24 -14.20
C GLU A 287 12.77 12.03 -14.64
N GLY A 288 12.60 10.87 -14.00
CA GLY A 288 13.24 9.63 -14.46
C GLY A 288 12.77 9.21 -15.86
N ARG A 289 11.47 9.35 -16.15
CA ARG A 289 10.93 9.04 -17.49
C ARG A 289 11.42 10.01 -18.56
N LYS A 290 11.53 11.30 -18.25
CA LYS A 290 12.14 12.31 -19.14
C LYS A 290 13.59 12.00 -19.45
N LEU A 291 14.39 11.61 -18.44
CA LEU A 291 15.77 11.21 -18.62
C LEU A 291 15.88 10.02 -19.61
N ILE A 292 15.02 9.01 -19.46
CA ILE A 292 15.01 7.85 -20.37
C ILE A 292 14.66 8.28 -21.80
N VAL A 293 13.65 9.14 -21.98
CA VAL A 293 13.25 9.68 -23.29
C VAL A 293 14.35 10.52 -23.91
N ALA A 294 15.06 11.35 -23.13
CA ALA A 294 16.14 12.22 -23.61
C ALA A 294 17.28 11.42 -24.25
N ALA A 295 17.48 10.16 -23.88
CA ALA A 295 18.44 9.25 -24.50
C ALA A 295 17.99 8.76 -25.90
N LYS A 296 16.77 9.09 -26.36
CA LYS A 296 16.24 8.83 -27.72
C LYS A 296 16.43 7.38 -28.19
N GLY A 297 16.15 6.41 -27.32
CA GLY A 297 16.31 4.99 -27.60
C GLY A 297 17.76 4.53 -27.78
N GLU A 298 18.73 5.30 -27.24
CA GLU A 298 20.10 4.85 -27.07
C GLU A 298 20.30 4.19 -25.70
N ALA A 299 21.39 3.43 -25.53
CA ALA A 299 21.75 2.91 -24.23
C ALA A 299 22.06 4.07 -23.27
N LEU A 300 21.54 3.99 -22.05
CA LEU A 300 21.85 5.00 -21.02
C LEU A 300 23.33 4.94 -20.66
N SER A 301 23.98 6.09 -20.61
CA SER A 301 25.33 6.25 -20.08
C SER A 301 25.39 5.95 -18.57
N ASP A 302 26.60 5.77 -18.01
CA ASP A 302 26.80 5.57 -16.57
C ASP A 302 26.27 6.74 -15.74
N ALA A 303 26.40 7.96 -16.23
CA ALA A 303 25.88 9.16 -15.57
C ALA A 303 24.34 9.17 -15.55
N GLU A 304 23.70 8.85 -16.67
CA GLU A 304 22.23 8.77 -16.75
C GLU A 304 21.69 7.65 -15.87
N ARG A 305 22.33 6.47 -15.85
CA ARG A 305 21.95 5.39 -14.95
C ARG A 305 22.10 5.77 -13.48
N THR A 306 23.16 6.48 -13.13
CA THR A 306 23.37 6.98 -11.76
C THR A 306 22.26 7.94 -11.36
N GLN A 307 21.90 8.86 -12.25
CA GLN A 307 20.79 9.79 -11.99
C GLN A 307 19.43 9.09 -11.91
N LEU A 308 19.19 8.10 -12.77
CA LEU A 308 17.94 7.30 -12.75
C LEU A 308 17.80 6.53 -11.43
N LYS A 309 18.91 5.95 -10.91
CA LYS A 309 18.95 5.30 -9.60
C LYS A 309 18.72 6.29 -8.45
N ALA A 310 19.18 7.53 -8.58
CA ALA A 310 18.90 8.56 -7.58
C ALA A 310 17.39 8.87 -7.50
N TYR A 311 16.69 8.97 -8.64
CA TYR A 311 15.22 9.08 -8.65
C TYR A 311 14.54 7.85 -8.06
N ALA A 312 15.02 6.64 -8.39
CA ALA A 312 14.49 5.40 -7.83
C ALA A 312 14.64 5.37 -6.29
N SER A 313 15.77 5.82 -5.74
CA SER A 313 15.97 5.91 -4.29
C SER A 313 14.99 6.88 -3.62
N VAL A 314 14.72 8.03 -4.23
CA VAL A 314 13.70 8.97 -3.73
C VAL A 314 12.33 8.31 -3.70
N ILE A 315 11.96 7.61 -4.77
CA ILE A 315 10.66 6.90 -4.84
C ILE A 315 10.56 5.84 -3.73
N GLU A 316 11.59 5.02 -3.57
CA GLU A 316 11.63 3.95 -2.56
C GLU A 316 11.52 4.51 -1.13
N GLU A 317 12.36 5.51 -0.80
CA GLU A 317 12.42 6.11 0.53
C GLU A 317 11.10 6.81 0.89
N GLU A 318 10.55 7.63 0.01
CA GLU A 318 9.32 8.35 0.28
C GLU A 318 8.09 7.42 0.30
N TRP A 319 8.06 6.41 -0.56
CA TRP A 319 6.98 5.41 -0.52
C TRP A 319 7.03 4.54 0.73
N ALA A 320 8.23 4.18 1.23
CA ALA A 320 8.37 3.51 2.53
C ALA A 320 7.80 4.37 3.66
N LYS A 321 8.06 5.70 3.65
CA LYS A 321 7.47 6.62 4.62
C LYS A 321 5.94 6.68 4.51
N VAL A 322 5.36 6.65 3.32
CA VAL A 322 3.89 6.58 3.14
C VAL A 322 3.30 5.36 3.84
N LEU A 323 3.92 4.18 3.69
CA LEU A 323 3.47 2.96 4.38
C LEU A 323 3.68 3.05 5.90
N ALA A 324 4.77 3.69 6.34
CA ALA A 324 5.06 3.92 7.75
C ALA A 324 4.07 4.91 8.39
N GLU A 325 3.73 6.03 7.71
CA GLU A 325 2.69 6.98 8.13
C GLU A 325 1.32 6.30 8.25
N ALA A 326 0.95 5.45 7.29
CA ALA A 326 -0.29 4.69 7.36
C ALA A 326 -0.29 3.74 8.57
N THR A 327 0.81 3.02 8.81
CA THR A 327 0.98 2.15 9.97
C THR A 327 0.88 2.94 11.28
N PHE A 328 1.56 4.09 11.36
CA PHE A 328 1.54 5.01 12.50
C PHE A 328 0.13 5.51 12.81
N LYS A 329 -0.57 6.00 11.78
CA LYS A 329 -1.95 6.50 11.89
C LYS A 329 -2.88 5.46 12.49
N TYR A 330 -2.82 4.22 11.98
CA TYR A 330 -3.72 3.17 12.45
C TYR A 330 -3.34 2.62 13.82
N ALA A 331 -2.06 2.65 14.22
CA ALA A 331 -1.69 2.39 15.61
C ALA A 331 -2.32 3.42 16.57
N GLY A 332 -2.32 4.70 16.18
CA GLY A 332 -3.02 5.75 16.94
C GLY A 332 -4.54 5.61 16.93
N SER A 333 -5.14 5.13 15.81
CA SER A 333 -6.57 4.82 15.77
C SER A 333 -6.92 3.70 16.76
N VAL A 334 -6.21 2.57 16.69
CA VAL A 334 -6.37 1.44 17.63
C VAL A 334 -6.24 1.89 19.09
N TYR A 335 -5.25 2.73 19.39
CA TYR A 335 -5.08 3.31 20.73
C TYR A 335 -6.33 4.07 21.19
N LYS A 336 -6.88 4.93 20.34
CA LYS A 336 -8.07 5.76 20.62
C LYS A 336 -9.32 4.91 20.77
N ASP A 337 -9.51 3.91 19.91
CA ASP A 337 -10.67 3.02 19.96
C ASP A 337 -10.69 2.23 21.28
N ILE A 338 -9.53 1.71 21.72
CA ILE A 338 -9.40 1.05 23.03
C ILE A 338 -9.78 2.02 24.17
N ALA A 339 -9.32 3.27 24.10
CA ALA A 339 -9.68 4.26 25.10
C ALA A 339 -11.20 4.52 25.14
N SER A 340 -11.83 4.58 23.96
CA SER A 340 -13.29 4.75 23.83
C SER A 340 -14.07 3.55 24.37
N MET A 341 -13.66 2.31 24.07
CA MET A 341 -14.31 1.10 24.61
C MET A 341 -14.25 0.98 26.13
N ARG A 342 -13.28 1.64 26.76
CA ARG A 342 -13.04 1.57 28.21
C ARG A 342 -13.60 2.78 28.96
N ALA A 343 -14.21 3.72 28.28
CA ALA A 343 -14.87 4.85 28.92
C ALA A 343 -16.13 4.36 29.69
N ASP A 344 -16.38 4.93 30.88
CA ASP A 344 -17.48 4.51 31.78
C ASP A 344 -18.88 4.79 31.19
N ASP A 345 -18.95 5.57 30.11
CA ASP A 345 -20.18 5.99 29.43
C ASP A 345 -20.28 5.45 27.98
N ALA A 346 -19.58 4.35 27.69
CA ALA A 346 -19.65 3.71 26.36
C ALA A 346 -21.05 3.15 26.10
N ASP A 347 -21.85 3.85 25.27
CA ASP A 347 -23.25 3.51 24.97
C ASP A 347 -23.40 2.33 23.98
N ASP A 348 -22.39 1.98 23.19
CA ASP A 348 -22.41 0.88 22.20
C ASP A 348 -21.03 0.20 22.04
N ASP A 349 -20.77 -0.75 22.90
CA ASP A 349 -19.55 -1.56 22.87
C ASP A 349 -19.32 -2.31 21.54
N ALA A 350 -20.40 -2.68 20.86
CA ALA A 350 -20.31 -3.49 19.63
C ALA A 350 -19.82 -2.65 18.43
N GLU A 351 -20.32 -1.40 18.28
CA GLU A 351 -19.88 -0.51 17.21
C GLU A 351 -18.43 -0.07 17.42
N THR A 352 -18.08 0.35 18.64
CA THR A 352 -16.71 0.76 19.00
C THR A 352 -15.72 -0.40 18.82
N TYR A 353 -16.11 -1.62 19.22
CA TYR A 353 -15.31 -2.83 18.98
C TYR A 353 -15.13 -3.10 17.48
N ARG A 354 -16.18 -2.91 16.67
CA ARG A 354 -16.09 -3.10 15.22
C ARG A 354 -15.15 -2.09 14.55
N ASP A 355 -15.12 -0.83 15.00
CA ASP A 355 -14.17 0.17 14.53
C ASP A 355 -12.73 -0.17 14.97
N TYR A 356 -12.54 -0.60 16.20
CA TYR A 356 -11.24 -1.06 16.71
C TYR A 356 -10.65 -2.19 15.85
N VAL A 357 -11.40 -3.25 15.59
CA VAL A 357 -10.90 -4.40 14.82
C VAL A 357 -10.67 -4.07 13.34
N LYS A 358 -11.45 -3.16 12.77
CA LYS A 358 -11.25 -2.61 11.45
C LYS A 358 -9.92 -1.83 11.37
N HIS A 359 -9.68 -0.90 12.30
CA HIS A 359 -8.43 -0.16 12.36
C HIS A 359 -7.23 -1.06 12.65
N TRP A 360 -7.43 -2.11 13.47
CA TRP A 360 -6.41 -3.12 13.67
C TRP A 360 -6.07 -3.87 12.37
N GLY A 361 -7.06 -4.26 11.58
CA GLY A 361 -6.85 -4.89 10.27
C GLY A 361 -6.06 -4.00 9.31
N GLU A 362 -6.33 -2.69 9.34
CA GLU A 362 -5.58 -1.71 8.56
C GLU A 362 -4.14 -1.57 9.07
N LEU A 363 -3.93 -1.45 10.38
CA LEU A 363 -2.63 -1.43 11.04
C LEU A 363 -1.79 -2.67 10.67
N LYS A 364 -2.38 -3.85 10.85
CA LYS A 364 -1.71 -5.13 10.59
C LYS A 364 -1.33 -5.28 9.13
N GLY A 365 -2.27 -4.99 8.23
CA GLY A 365 -2.02 -5.05 6.78
C GLY A 365 -0.87 -4.15 6.35
N PHE A 366 -0.83 -2.88 6.78
CA PHE A 366 0.27 -1.97 6.46
C PHE A 366 1.58 -2.34 7.13
N SER A 367 1.55 -2.81 8.38
CA SER A 367 2.76 -3.29 9.05
C SER A 367 3.42 -4.45 8.31
N MET A 368 2.63 -5.39 7.79
CA MET A 368 3.14 -6.47 6.94
C MET A 368 3.58 -5.96 5.56
N ALA A 369 2.83 -5.03 4.95
CA ALA A 369 3.15 -4.40 3.68
C ALA A 369 4.53 -3.72 3.71
N LEU A 370 4.83 -2.99 4.78
CA LEU A 370 6.11 -2.31 4.99
C LEU A 370 7.31 -3.28 5.00
N GLN A 371 7.08 -4.56 5.34
CA GLN A 371 8.10 -5.59 5.41
C GLN A 371 8.36 -6.30 4.06
N THR A 372 7.67 -5.90 2.99
CA THR A 372 7.78 -6.53 1.66
C THR A 372 8.65 -5.74 0.67
N GLY A 373 9.33 -4.69 1.11
CA GLY A 373 10.27 -3.95 0.30
C GLY A 373 11.57 -4.71 0.02
N ARG A 374 12.48 -4.06 -0.67
CA ARG A 374 13.80 -4.60 -1.01
C ARG A 374 14.65 -4.86 0.24
N GLU A 375 14.58 -3.99 1.22
CA GLU A 375 15.42 -4.08 2.41
C GLU A 375 14.77 -4.95 3.50
N ASN A 376 15.59 -5.80 4.10
CA ASN A 376 15.19 -6.56 5.28
C ASN A 376 15.18 -5.64 6.52
N LEU A 377 14.00 -5.43 7.09
CA LEU A 377 13.82 -4.57 8.27
C LEU A 377 14.38 -5.18 9.58
N GLY A 378 14.86 -6.42 9.56
CA GLY A 378 15.57 -7.05 10.68
C GLY A 378 14.86 -6.90 12.03
N GLY A 379 15.53 -6.28 12.99
CA GLY A 379 15.00 -6.06 14.34
C GLY A 379 13.74 -5.19 14.39
N THR A 380 13.55 -4.28 13.43
CA THR A 380 12.35 -3.45 13.33
C THR A 380 11.13 -4.27 12.97
N ALA A 381 11.23 -5.19 11.99
CA ALA A 381 10.16 -6.15 11.67
C ALA A 381 9.79 -7.01 12.89
N VAL A 382 10.79 -7.57 13.59
CA VAL A 382 10.55 -8.38 14.80
C VAL A 382 9.80 -7.58 15.87
N ARG A 383 10.19 -6.32 16.10
CA ARG A 383 9.53 -5.45 17.09
C ARG A 383 8.10 -5.12 16.68
N LEU A 384 7.87 -4.73 15.42
CA LEU A 384 6.52 -4.46 14.89
C LEU A 384 5.62 -5.68 15.05
N ASN A 385 6.07 -6.86 14.61
CA ASN A 385 5.28 -8.08 14.66
C ASN A 385 4.93 -8.48 16.11
N ARG A 386 5.87 -8.29 17.05
CA ARG A 386 5.63 -8.57 18.48
C ARG A 386 4.65 -7.59 19.12
N LEU A 387 4.75 -6.29 18.79
CA LEU A 387 3.90 -5.26 19.37
C LEU A 387 2.47 -5.33 18.86
N ILE A 388 2.28 -5.65 17.58
CA ILE A 388 0.96 -5.71 16.93
C ILE A 388 0.28 -7.07 17.17
N GLY A 389 1.05 -8.16 17.20
CA GLY A 389 0.52 -9.53 17.36
C GLY A 389 0.03 -10.17 16.07
N PHE A 390 -0.51 -11.38 16.15
CA PHE A 390 -1.10 -12.11 15.02
C PHE A 390 -2.59 -11.82 14.82
N GLY A 391 -3.29 -11.39 15.87
CA GLY A 391 -4.68 -10.97 15.86
C GLY A 391 -4.91 -9.81 16.82
N PRO A 392 -6.04 -9.11 16.75
CA PRO A 392 -6.42 -8.09 17.73
C PRO A 392 -6.63 -8.72 19.12
N VAL A 393 -6.60 -7.90 20.15
CA VAL A 393 -7.09 -8.30 21.46
C VAL A 393 -8.61 -8.39 21.40
N THR A 394 -9.19 -9.51 21.80
CA THR A 394 -10.65 -9.70 21.82
C THR A 394 -11.29 -9.11 23.08
N MET A 395 -12.62 -9.02 23.12
CA MET A 395 -13.36 -8.44 24.26
C MET A 395 -13.08 -9.16 25.59
N ASP A 396 -12.74 -10.45 25.56
CA ASP A 396 -12.32 -11.24 26.73
C ASP A 396 -10.81 -11.23 26.98
N GLU A 397 -10.09 -10.29 26.35
CA GLU A 397 -8.62 -10.13 26.43
C GLU A 397 -7.81 -11.33 25.90
N THR A 398 -8.40 -12.20 25.05
CA THR A 398 -7.63 -13.22 24.37
C THR A 398 -6.91 -12.67 23.13
N ILE A 399 -5.81 -13.34 22.75
CA ILE A 399 -5.04 -13.02 21.54
C ILE A 399 -4.72 -14.31 20.77
N VAL A 400 -4.58 -14.18 19.46
CA VAL A 400 -4.06 -15.25 18.60
C VAL A 400 -2.55 -15.37 18.81
N THR A 401 -2.09 -16.59 19.14
CA THR A 401 -0.67 -16.90 19.38
C THR A 401 -0.04 -17.68 18.23
N GLY A 402 -0.83 -18.30 17.35
CA GLY A 402 -0.35 -19.09 16.24
C GLY A 402 -1.47 -19.79 15.49
N VAL A 403 -1.12 -20.86 14.80
CA VAL A 403 -2.03 -21.81 14.16
C VAL A 403 -1.71 -23.23 14.61
N ASP A 404 -2.72 -24.09 14.71
CA ASP A 404 -2.58 -25.51 14.99
C ASP A 404 -2.20 -26.31 13.72
N GLY A 405 -2.11 -27.65 13.87
CA GLY A 405 -1.77 -28.54 12.75
C GLY A 405 -2.81 -28.59 11.62
N ASP A 406 -4.02 -28.14 11.88
CA ASP A 406 -5.14 -28.09 10.93
C ASP A 406 -5.31 -26.67 10.33
N GLY A 407 -4.43 -25.71 10.75
CA GLY A 407 -4.46 -24.31 10.27
C GLY A 407 -5.44 -23.40 11.01
N ASN A 408 -6.08 -23.86 12.10
CA ASN A 408 -6.96 -23.01 12.89
C ASN A 408 -6.16 -22.10 13.81
N PHE A 409 -6.66 -20.88 14.08
CA PHE A 409 -6.03 -19.96 15.01
C PHE A 409 -6.07 -20.50 16.44
N VAL A 410 -4.90 -20.50 17.09
CA VAL A 410 -4.75 -20.80 18.51
C VAL A 410 -4.94 -19.50 19.31
N LYS A 411 -5.89 -19.48 20.25
CA LYS A 411 -6.25 -18.33 21.08
C LYS A 411 -6.00 -18.61 22.57
N ASP A 412 -4.80 -18.98 22.93
CA ASP A 412 -4.42 -19.34 24.28
C ASP A 412 -3.63 -18.24 25.03
N GLY A 413 -3.33 -17.15 24.36
CA GLY A 413 -2.68 -15.99 24.95
C GLY A 413 -3.67 -15.01 25.60
N LYS A 414 -3.17 -14.20 26.53
CA LYS A 414 -3.90 -13.10 27.18
C LYS A 414 -3.09 -11.83 27.10
N MET A 415 -3.78 -10.70 26.85
CA MET A 415 -3.20 -9.37 26.85
C MET A 415 -4.23 -8.36 27.33
N SER A 416 -3.91 -7.63 28.40
CA SER A 416 -4.81 -6.58 28.87
C SER A 416 -4.87 -5.40 27.91
N TRP A 417 -6.00 -4.70 27.90
CA TRP A 417 -6.20 -3.50 27.11
C TRP A 417 -5.13 -2.42 27.37
N ASN A 418 -4.73 -2.21 28.65
CA ASN A 418 -3.66 -1.27 29.01
C ASN A 418 -2.31 -1.64 28.36
N ALA A 419 -1.94 -2.91 28.44
CA ALA A 419 -0.71 -3.40 27.82
C ALA A 419 -0.73 -3.23 26.29
N TYR A 420 -1.89 -3.45 25.68
CA TYR A 420 -2.02 -3.32 24.22
C TYR A 420 -2.01 -1.86 23.78
N GLN A 421 -2.65 -0.95 24.51
CA GLN A 421 -2.52 0.49 24.26
C GLN A 421 -1.06 0.96 24.35
N LEU A 422 -0.31 0.51 25.36
CA LEU A 422 1.12 0.80 25.46
C LEU A 422 1.91 0.25 24.25
N ASN A 423 1.53 -0.91 23.73
CA ASN A 423 2.14 -1.44 22.52
C ASN A 423 1.89 -0.53 21.32
N MET A 424 0.69 0.02 21.15
CA MET A 424 0.38 0.96 20.07
C MET A 424 1.24 2.23 20.11
N LEU A 425 1.47 2.78 21.32
CA LEU A 425 2.40 3.91 21.51
C LEU A 425 3.84 3.53 21.14
N LYS A 426 4.28 2.32 21.50
CA LYS A 426 5.60 1.82 21.12
C LYS A 426 5.73 1.59 19.60
N VAL A 427 4.66 1.19 18.92
CA VAL A 427 4.63 1.11 17.45
C VAL A 427 4.83 2.51 16.85
N GLN A 428 4.10 3.51 17.34
CA GLN A 428 4.24 4.89 16.88
C GLN A 428 5.67 5.43 17.11
N ASP A 429 6.22 5.27 18.32
CA ASP A 429 7.59 5.70 18.65
C ASP A 429 8.64 5.00 17.76
N LEU A 430 8.46 3.71 17.52
CA LEU A 430 9.35 2.93 16.65
C LEU A 430 9.35 3.48 15.21
N LEU A 431 8.18 3.75 14.63
CA LEU A 431 8.07 4.24 13.26
C LEU A 431 8.67 5.64 13.09
N VAL A 432 8.47 6.54 14.07
CA VAL A 432 9.14 7.85 14.07
C VAL A 432 10.66 7.71 14.06
N LYS A 433 11.20 6.81 14.88
CA LYS A 433 12.65 6.62 15.01
C LYS A 433 13.30 5.96 13.80
N GLU A 434 12.61 5.02 13.18
CA GLU A 434 13.16 4.24 12.06
C GLU A 434 12.97 4.95 10.70
N TYR A 435 11.85 5.65 10.50
CA TYR A 435 11.50 6.25 9.21
C TYR A 435 11.53 7.78 9.18
N GLY A 436 11.60 8.44 10.34
CA GLY A 436 11.59 9.91 10.40
C GLY A 436 10.30 10.52 9.85
N ILE A 437 9.16 9.84 10.03
CA ILE A 437 7.85 10.28 9.52
C ILE A 437 7.40 11.60 10.16
N GLU A 438 6.66 12.44 9.43
CA GLU A 438 6.38 13.82 9.79
C GLU A 438 4.89 14.16 9.89
N ASP A 439 3.98 13.54 9.08
CA ASP A 439 2.54 13.82 9.13
C ASP A 439 1.95 13.44 10.49
N ARG A 440 2.24 12.22 10.94
CA ARG A 440 1.85 11.69 12.25
C ARG A 440 0.36 11.86 12.55
N ALA A 441 -0.49 11.56 11.60
CA ALA A 441 -1.93 11.56 11.83
C ALA A 441 -2.29 10.60 12.98
N ASN A 442 -3.18 11.00 13.87
CA ASN A 442 -3.57 10.26 15.07
C ASN A 442 -2.40 9.98 16.05
N ASP A 443 -1.47 10.94 16.19
CA ASP A 443 -0.37 10.84 17.16
C ASP A 443 -0.92 10.75 18.60
N ALA A 444 -0.67 9.62 19.25
CA ALA A 444 -1.03 9.35 20.64
C ALA A 444 0.20 9.32 21.59
N THR A 445 1.41 9.58 21.06
CA THR A 445 2.65 9.50 21.86
C THR A 445 2.71 10.55 22.96
N ALA A 446 1.98 11.67 22.85
CA ALA A 446 1.83 12.67 23.90
C ALA A 446 1.16 12.10 25.16
N ASP A 447 0.33 11.07 25.00
CA ASP A 447 -0.38 10.43 26.13
C ASP A 447 0.49 9.41 26.87
N LEU A 448 1.67 9.07 26.35
CA LEU A 448 2.55 8.04 26.91
C LEU A 448 2.88 8.28 28.39
N THR A 449 3.20 9.52 28.75
CA THR A 449 3.53 9.88 30.14
C THR A 449 2.35 9.66 31.10
N ASN A 450 1.13 9.93 30.63
CA ASN A 450 -0.09 9.73 31.40
C ASN A 450 -0.41 8.25 31.54
N LEU A 451 -0.27 7.48 30.45
CA LEU A 451 -0.49 6.05 30.46
C LEU A 451 0.51 5.30 31.36
N ILE A 452 1.79 5.67 31.34
CA ILE A 452 2.81 5.09 32.24
C ILE A 452 2.41 5.32 33.71
N LYS A 453 1.95 6.52 34.07
CA LYS A 453 1.47 6.79 35.44
C LYS A 453 0.28 5.91 35.80
N THR A 454 -0.65 5.70 34.90
CA THR A 454 -1.82 4.84 35.12
C THR A 454 -1.40 3.38 35.34
N LEU A 455 -0.47 2.87 34.52
CA LEU A 455 0.06 1.50 34.64
C LEU A 455 0.84 1.30 35.95
N ASP A 456 1.61 2.31 36.41
CA ASP A 456 2.35 2.26 37.66
C ASP A 456 1.40 2.22 38.87
N THR A 457 0.19 2.80 38.78
CA THR A 457 -0.82 2.74 39.85
C THR A 457 -1.56 1.40 39.90
N ASP A 458 -1.73 0.73 38.72
CA ASP A 458 -2.35 -0.58 38.67
C ASP A 458 -1.38 -1.74 39.05
N SER A 459 -0.09 -1.49 38.97
CA SER A 459 0.96 -2.42 39.41
C SER A 459 1.19 -2.39 40.92
N GLY A 460 0.15 -2.19 41.73
CA GLY A 460 0.16 -2.10 43.21
C GLY A 460 0.75 -3.29 43.98
N GLY A 461 1.93 -3.66 43.61
CA GLY A 461 2.83 -4.56 44.30
C GLY A 461 4.14 -3.83 44.57
N ALA A 462 4.11 -2.80 45.42
CA ALA A 462 5.33 -2.39 46.07
C ALA A 462 5.77 -3.55 46.96
N GLU A 463 6.84 -4.23 46.53
CA GLU A 463 7.60 -5.02 47.47
C GLU A 463 8.08 -4.08 48.56
N THR A 464 7.47 -4.20 49.73
CA THR A 464 8.03 -3.63 50.97
C THR A 464 8.94 -4.70 51.52
N ASP A 465 10.24 -4.58 51.28
CA ASP A 465 11.27 -5.22 52.12
C ASP A 465 11.28 -4.61 53.53
#